data_edc3c4f4d7ad2e141d55f0cf24a61ed1
#
_entry.id   edc3c4f4d7ad2e141d55f0cf24a61ed1
#
_cell.length_a   1.000
_cell.length_b   1.000
_cell.length_c   1.000
_cell.angle_alpha   90.00
_cell.angle_beta   90.00
_cell.angle_gamma   90.00
#
_symmetry.space_group_name_H-M   'P 1'
#
loop_
_entity.id
_entity.type
_entity.pdbx_description
1 polymer ?
#
loop_
_entity_poly.entity_id
_entity_poly.type
_entity_poly.pdbx_seq_one_letter_code
_entity_poly.pdbx_strand_id
1 'polypeptide(L)'
;KFADRKLKPDQMAFTLVDLRDPQHPVRASYRGDAQIYPASVVKLFYLVAVHRWLEDGKLQNTDELRRAMRDMIVPSYNEATHYIVDVLTGTTSGPELPPDELKTWADKRDAVNRYYASLGYTNINVNKKPWCEGPYGRETQASKAFKPGRNLLTTDATARLLTEIVTGKAVTAKRCAEMMELLKREPSGKSDDLDDQAHGFTGPALPTGAKLWSKAGWTSETRHDAAYIELPNGAKFVLVTFTTDHANERGIIPSLARSIIDGMHTPKRSTP
;
A
#
# COMPACT_ATOMS: atom_id res chain seq x y z
N LYS A 1 -6.84 -24.49 2.86
CA LYS A 1 -5.63 -24.26 3.66
C LYS A 1 -5.90 -23.44 4.95
N PHE A 2 -6.96 -22.63 4.98
CA PHE A 2 -7.32 -21.78 6.13
C PHE A 2 -8.65 -22.16 6.79
N ALA A 3 -9.18 -23.34 6.51
CA ALA A 3 -10.46 -23.81 7.07
C ALA A 3 -10.44 -23.94 8.60
N ASP A 4 -9.29 -24.32 9.16
CA ASP A 4 -9.01 -24.41 10.58
C ASP A 4 -9.05 -23.05 11.30
N ARG A 5 -8.82 -21.95 10.57
CA ARG A 5 -8.78 -20.58 11.11
C ARG A 5 -10.13 -19.87 11.02
N LYS A 6 -11.19 -20.55 10.61
CA LYS A 6 -12.53 -19.98 10.41
C LYS A 6 -12.56 -18.73 9.52
N LEU A 7 -11.56 -18.56 8.64
CA LEU A 7 -11.47 -17.45 7.70
C LEU A 7 -12.60 -17.57 6.67
N LYS A 8 -13.49 -16.59 6.63
CA LYS A 8 -14.55 -16.52 5.63
C LYS A 8 -14.00 -16.04 4.29
N PRO A 9 -14.63 -16.43 3.16
CA PRO A 9 -14.19 -16.01 1.82
C PRO A 9 -14.10 -14.51 1.63
N ASP A 10 -14.94 -13.73 2.30
CA ASP A 10 -14.99 -12.26 2.20
C ASP A 10 -13.98 -11.53 3.10
N GLN A 11 -13.28 -12.25 3.96
CA GLN A 11 -12.29 -11.69 4.89
C GLN A 11 -10.87 -11.67 4.34
N MET A 12 -10.65 -12.12 3.10
CA MET A 12 -9.36 -12.07 2.44
C MET A 12 -9.52 -11.65 0.98
N ALA A 13 -8.57 -10.84 0.50
CA ALA A 13 -8.34 -10.57 -0.91
C ALA A 13 -6.84 -10.60 -1.19
N PHE A 14 -6.43 -11.06 -2.35
CA PHE A 14 -5.02 -10.97 -2.77
C PHE A 14 -4.88 -10.85 -4.27
N THR A 15 -3.76 -10.26 -4.69
CA THR A 15 -3.35 -10.17 -6.10
C THR A 15 -1.88 -10.52 -6.20
N LEU A 16 -1.57 -11.45 -7.09
CA LEU A 16 -0.24 -11.87 -7.49
C LEU A 16 0.06 -11.33 -8.90
N VAL A 17 1.24 -10.72 -9.09
CA VAL A 17 1.76 -10.36 -10.40
C VAL A 17 3.13 -11.01 -10.57
N ASP A 18 3.24 -11.98 -11.45
CA ASP A 18 4.49 -12.62 -11.84
C ASP A 18 5.29 -11.70 -12.76
N LEU A 19 6.48 -11.32 -12.37
CA LEU A 19 7.38 -10.41 -13.06
C LEU A 19 8.66 -11.11 -13.56
N ARG A 20 8.65 -12.44 -13.72
CA ARG A 20 9.77 -13.17 -14.34
C ARG A 20 10.01 -12.72 -15.78
N ASP A 21 8.94 -12.35 -16.47
CA ASP A 21 8.99 -11.55 -17.71
C ASP A 21 8.30 -10.20 -17.45
N PRO A 22 9.04 -9.12 -17.16
CA PRO A 22 8.45 -7.83 -16.85
C PRO A 22 7.81 -7.12 -18.05
N GLN A 23 8.04 -7.63 -19.29
CA GLN A 23 7.36 -7.12 -20.48
C GLN A 23 5.97 -7.74 -20.64
N HIS A 24 5.76 -8.95 -20.12
CA HIS A 24 4.50 -9.67 -20.19
C HIS A 24 4.12 -10.20 -18.79
N PRO A 25 3.79 -9.31 -17.84
CA PRO A 25 3.44 -9.72 -16.49
C PRO A 25 2.16 -10.57 -16.47
N VAL A 26 2.17 -11.66 -15.72
CA VAL A 26 1.00 -12.52 -15.53
C VAL A 26 0.37 -12.22 -14.19
N ARG A 27 -0.95 -11.97 -14.19
CA ARG A 27 -1.72 -11.65 -12.98
C ARG A 27 -2.70 -12.75 -12.64
N ALA A 28 -2.80 -13.04 -11.33
CA ALA A 28 -3.87 -13.83 -10.73
C ALA A 28 -4.38 -13.12 -9.48
N SER A 29 -5.69 -13.11 -9.25
CA SER A 29 -6.25 -12.48 -8.07
C SER A 29 -7.42 -13.29 -7.49
N TYR A 30 -7.64 -13.09 -6.19
CA TYR A 30 -8.82 -13.56 -5.47
C TYR A 30 -9.48 -12.33 -4.82
N ARG A 31 -10.70 -12.01 -5.25
CA ARG A 31 -11.44 -10.81 -4.84
C ARG A 31 -10.60 -9.52 -5.01
N GLY A 32 -9.81 -9.48 -6.08
CA GLY A 32 -8.85 -8.41 -6.33
C GLY A 32 -9.46 -7.03 -6.49
N ASP A 33 -10.73 -6.94 -6.87
CA ASP A 33 -11.55 -5.73 -7.06
C ASP A 33 -12.33 -5.30 -5.79
N ALA A 34 -12.32 -6.11 -4.72
CA ALA A 34 -13.01 -5.78 -3.48
C ALA A 34 -12.39 -4.56 -2.79
N GLN A 35 -13.20 -3.55 -2.51
CA GLN A 35 -12.79 -2.38 -1.76
C GLN A 35 -12.64 -2.71 -0.28
N ILE A 36 -11.43 -2.55 0.26
CA ILE A 36 -11.09 -2.81 1.65
C ILE A 36 -10.41 -1.56 2.23
N TYR A 37 -10.64 -1.30 3.52
CA TYR A 37 -9.89 -0.26 4.24
C TYR A 37 -8.41 -0.66 4.32
N PRO A 38 -7.48 0.12 3.75
CA PRO A 38 -6.12 -0.35 3.52
C PRO A 38 -5.16 -0.15 4.69
N ALA A 39 -5.58 0.44 5.79
CA ALA A 39 -4.68 0.92 6.83
C ALA A 39 -3.50 1.69 6.20
N SER A 40 -2.26 1.43 6.63
CA SER A 40 -1.07 2.14 6.13
C SER A 40 -0.62 1.78 4.71
N VAL A 41 -1.23 0.80 4.06
CA VAL A 41 -0.91 0.52 2.64
C VAL A 41 -1.27 1.70 1.73
N VAL A 42 -2.23 2.56 2.12
CA VAL A 42 -2.55 3.79 1.39
C VAL A 42 -1.35 4.73 1.21
N LYS A 43 -0.35 4.64 2.08
CA LYS A 43 0.88 5.47 2.03
C LYS A 43 1.70 5.25 0.76
N LEU A 44 1.56 4.09 0.09
CA LEU A 44 2.12 3.86 -1.25
C LEU A 44 1.56 4.86 -2.27
N PHE A 45 0.26 5.10 -2.22
CA PHE A 45 -0.40 6.04 -3.13
C PHE A 45 0.03 7.48 -2.86
N TYR A 46 0.16 7.86 -1.61
CA TYR A 46 0.68 9.19 -1.25
C TYR A 46 2.15 9.35 -1.64
N LEU A 47 2.98 8.32 -1.50
CA LEU A 47 4.38 8.35 -1.92
C LEU A 47 4.51 8.63 -3.42
N VAL A 48 3.80 7.90 -4.26
CA VAL A 48 3.81 8.12 -5.72
C VAL A 48 3.30 9.51 -6.08
N ALA A 49 2.22 9.98 -5.43
CA ALA A 49 1.70 11.33 -5.65
C ALA A 49 2.73 12.41 -5.32
N VAL A 50 3.46 12.29 -4.18
CA VAL A 50 4.55 13.23 -3.84
C VAL A 50 5.61 13.23 -4.93
N HIS A 51 6.09 12.06 -5.35
CA HIS A 51 7.09 11.97 -6.40
C HIS A 51 6.60 12.54 -7.75
N ARG A 52 5.32 12.38 -8.06
CA ARG A 52 4.70 13.01 -9.25
C ARG A 52 4.65 14.53 -9.13
N TRP A 53 4.21 15.07 -7.97
CA TRP A 53 4.19 16.53 -7.75
C TRP A 53 5.59 17.14 -7.74
N LEU A 54 6.60 16.41 -7.24
CA LEU A 54 8.01 16.83 -7.32
C LEU A 54 8.51 16.86 -8.78
N GLU A 55 8.15 15.86 -9.58
CA GLU A 55 8.55 15.79 -10.99
C GLU A 55 7.87 16.88 -11.83
N ASP A 56 6.60 17.18 -11.51
CA ASP A 56 5.84 18.27 -12.16
C ASP A 56 6.25 19.67 -11.69
N GLY A 57 7.18 19.82 -10.73
CA GLY A 57 7.54 21.10 -10.15
C GLY A 57 6.46 21.74 -9.26
N LYS A 58 5.43 21.00 -8.88
CA LYS A 58 4.35 21.46 -7.98
C LYS A 58 4.78 21.51 -6.52
N LEU A 59 5.79 20.74 -6.15
CA LEU A 59 6.40 20.72 -4.83
C LEU A 59 7.91 20.96 -4.92
N GLN A 60 8.47 21.57 -3.88
CA GLN A 60 9.92 21.71 -3.72
C GLN A 60 10.46 20.53 -2.91
N ASN A 61 11.61 19.99 -3.33
CA ASN A 61 12.27 18.88 -2.64
C ASN A 61 13.06 19.36 -1.42
N THR A 62 12.35 19.74 -0.35
CA THR A 62 12.95 20.21 0.90
C THR A 62 13.42 19.04 1.78
N ASP A 63 14.32 19.31 2.72
CA ASP A 63 14.76 18.32 3.72
C ASP A 63 13.58 17.80 4.55
N GLU A 64 12.65 18.67 4.91
CA GLU A 64 11.44 18.31 5.65
C GLU A 64 10.54 17.34 4.86
N LEU A 65 10.35 17.61 3.56
CA LEU A 65 9.55 16.73 2.71
C LEU A 65 10.22 15.35 2.54
N ARG A 66 11.55 15.30 2.37
CA ARG A 66 12.31 14.05 2.30
C ARG A 66 12.21 13.25 3.59
N ARG A 67 12.37 13.91 4.74
CA ARG A 67 12.18 13.31 6.06
C ARG A 67 10.78 12.75 6.22
N ALA A 68 9.76 13.52 5.87
CA ALA A 68 8.36 13.10 5.97
C ALA A 68 8.04 11.88 5.07
N MET A 69 8.55 11.83 3.83
CA MET A 69 8.40 10.65 2.97
C MET A 69 9.04 9.41 3.59
N ARG A 70 10.25 9.56 4.13
CA ARG A 70 10.95 8.46 4.82
C ARG A 70 10.13 7.98 6.03
N ASP A 71 9.70 8.88 6.89
CA ASP A 71 9.01 8.56 8.14
C ASP A 71 7.59 8.02 7.88
N MET A 72 6.95 8.43 6.79
CA MET A 72 5.69 7.85 6.33
C MET A 72 5.85 6.38 5.89
N ILE A 73 6.97 6.00 5.27
CA ILE A 73 7.14 4.68 4.66
C ILE A 73 7.93 3.72 5.55
N VAL A 74 9.08 4.14 6.10
CA VAL A 74 9.98 3.25 6.85
C VAL A 74 9.39 2.88 8.20
N PRO A 75 9.18 3.79 9.18
CA PRO A 75 8.49 3.48 10.43
C PRO A 75 6.96 3.54 10.31
N SER A 76 6.43 4.00 9.19
CA SER A 76 4.99 4.11 8.94
C SER A 76 4.26 5.11 9.85
N TYR A 77 4.89 6.24 10.20
CA TYR A 77 4.29 7.25 11.07
C TYR A 77 3.09 7.94 10.40
N ASN A 78 2.01 8.10 11.19
CA ASN A 78 0.79 8.75 10.73
C ASN A 78 0.94 10.28 10.67
N GLU A 79 1.68 10.85 11.59
CA GLU A 79 1.97 12.30 11.67
C GLU A 79 2.70 12.76 10.40
N ALA A 80 3.71 12.01 9.97
CA ALA A 80 4.40 12.26 8.70
C ALA A 80 3.43 12.14 7.51
N THR A 81 2.50 11.18 7.55
CA THR A 81 1.47 11.03 6.52
C THR A 81 0.50 12.20 6.52
N HIS A 82 0.12 12.74 7.69
CA HIS A 82 -0.72 13.94 7.80
C HIS A 82 -0.09 15.12 7.08
N TYR A 83 1.19 15.38 7.36
CA TYR A 83 1.94 16.42 6.68
C TYR A 83 1.98 16.21 5.15
N ILE A 84 2.29 15.00 4.70
CA ILE A 84 2.32 14.65 3.28
C ILE A 84 0.95 14.90 2.61
N VAL A 85 -0.15 14.49 3.22
CA VAL A 85 -1.50 14.71 2.67
C VAL A 85 -1.82 16.19 2.61
N ASP A 86 -1.44 16.96 3.63
CA ASP A 86 -1.65 18.41 3.65
C ASP A 86 -0.86 19.12 2.54
N VAL A 87 0.41 18.76 2.36
CA VAL A 87 1.27 19.33 1.31
C VAL A 87 0.75 18.95 -0.09
N LEU A 88 0.34 17.70 -0.30
CA LEU A 88 -0.20 17.22 -1.59
C LEU A 88 -1.47 17.97 -2.01
N THR A 89 -2.29 18.37 -1.05
CA THR A 89 -3.65 18.87 -1.30
C THR A 89 -3.82 20.36 -1.00
N GLY A 90 -2.82 21.00 -0.39
CA GLY A 90 -2.93 22.39 0.07
C GLY A 90 -4.04 22.59 1.11
N THR A 91 -4.24 21.58 1.98
CA THR A 91 -5.26 21.61 3.04
C THR A 91 -4.63 21.35 4.41
N THR A 92 -5.34 21.67 5.47
CA THR A 92 -4.94 21.36 6.84
C THR A 92 -6.14 20.82 7.63
N SER A 93 -5.87 20.04 8.68
CA SER A 93 -6.86 19.74 9.71
C SER A 93 -7.18 21.00 10.53
N GLY A 94 -8.29 21.03 11.26
CA GLY A 94 -8.67 22.15 12.09
C GLY A 94 -10.15 22.09 12.50
N PRO A 95 -10.72 23.18 13.07
CA PRO A 95 -12.13 23.25 13.43
C PRO A 95 -13.08 22.94 12.28
N GLU A 96 -14.32 22.65 12.58
CA GLU A 96 -15.38 22.50 11.59
C GLU A 96 -15.53 23.76 10.72
N LEU A 97 -15.97 23.59 9.50
CA LEU A 97 -16.13 24.66 8.50
C LEU A 97 -17.62 24.86 8.16
N PRO A 98 -18.01 26.08 7.77
CA PRO A 98 -19.28 26.29 7.10
C PRO A 98 -19.42 25.40 5.84
N PRO A 99 -20.64 25.05 5.41
CA PRO A 99 -20.85 24.07 4.34
C PRO A 99 -20.09 24.36 3.03
N ASP A 100 -20.08 25.61 2.57
CA ASP A 100 -19.41 25.99 1.31
C ASP A 100 -17.88 25.93 1.42
N GLU A 101 -17.34 26.33 2.58
CA GLU A 101 -15.91 26.21 2.86
C GLU A 101 -15.50 24.74 2.99
N LEU A 102 -16.34 23.92 3.64
CA LEU A 102 -16.11 22.47 3.75
C LEU A 102 -16.07 21.81 2.37
N LYS A 103 -16.97 22.19 1.46
CA LYS A 103 -16.98 21.69 0.10
C LYS A 103 -15.70 22.06 -0.65
N THR A 104 -15.28 23.32 -0.55
CA THR A 104 -14.02 23.79 -1.15
C THR A 104 -12.81 23.07 -0.58
N TRP A 105 -12.77 22.87 0.72
CA TRP A 105 -11.71 22.11 1.38
C TRP A 105 -11.69 20.65 0.94
N ALA A 106 -12.85 20.01 0.86
CA ALA A 106 -12.97 18.61 0.44
C ALA A 106 -12.57 18.42 -1.02
N ASP A 107 -12.91 19.37 -1.91
CA ASP A 107 -12.47 19.35 -3.30
C ASP A 107 -10.93 19.40 -3.41
N LYS A 108 -10.29 20.29 -2.67
CA LYS A 108 -8.82 20.32 -2.61
C LYS A 108 -8.26 18.99 -2.09
N ARG A 109 -8.82 18.45 -1.01
CA ARG A 109 -8.42 17.18 -0.39
C ARG A 109 -8.54 16.01 -1.36
N ASP A 110 -9.40 16.09 -2.36
CA ASP A 110 -9.62 15.06 -3.37
C ASP A 110 -8.60 15.07 -4.53
N ALA A 111 -7.58 15.93 -4.49
CA ALA A 111 -6.58 16.06 -5.55
C ALA A 111 -5.87 14.74 -5.89
N VAL A 112 -5.59 13.91 -4.88
CA VAL A 112 -4.91 12.61 -5.08
C VAL A 112 -5.84 11.62 -5.78
N ASN A 113 -7.13 11.57 -5.43
CA ASN A 113 -8.12 10.76 -6.14
C ASN A 113 -8.23 11.17 -7.62
N ARG A 114 -8.31 12.48 -7.91
CA ARG A 114 -8.35 12.98 -9.29
C ARG A 114 -7.12 12.59 -10.08
N TYR A 115 -5.94 12.65 -9.48
CA TYR A 115 -4.71 12.19 -10.11
C TYR A 115 -4.81 10.70 -10.51
N TYR A 116 -5.17 9.83 -9.58
CA TYR A 116 -5.28 8.41 -9.87
C TYR A 116 -6.40 8.08 -10.86
N ALA A 117 -7.53 8.80 -10.80
CA ALA A 117 -8.60 8.66 -11.78
C ALA A 117 -8.13 9.00 -13.20
N SER A 118 -7.29 10.04 -13.36
CA SER A 118 -6.70 10.40 -14.66
C SER A 118 -5.76 9.33 -15.24
N LEU A 119 -5.22 8.45 -14.38
CA LEU A 119 -4.41 7.29 -14.78
C LEU A 119 -5.24 6.00 -14.94
N GLY A 120 -6.58 6.09 -14.86
CA GLY A 120 -7.47 4.96 -14.98
C GLY A 120 -7.50 4.04 -13.75
N TYR A 121 -7.12 4.54 -12.58
CA TYR A 121 -7.38 3.85 -11.32
C TYR A 121 -8.82 4.13 -10.92
N THR A 122 -9.62 3.10 -10.95
CA THR A 122 -11.02 3.11 -10.50
C THR A 122 -11.15 2.33 -9.21
N ASN A 123 -12.28 2.48 -8.54
CA ASN A 123 -12.60 1.66 -7.37
C ASN A 123 -11.62 1.83 -6.19
N ILE A 124 -11.06 3.03 -6.01
CA ILE A 124 -10.22 3.40 -4.86
C ILE A 124 -10.68 4.73 -4.26
N ASN A 125 -10.31 4.97 -3.00
CA ASN A 125 -10.40 6.27 -2.35
C ASN A 125 -9.16 6.51 -1.51
N VAL A 126 -8.39 7.55 -1.81
CA VAL A 126 -7.09 7.89 -1.21
C VAL A 126 -7.01 9.37 -0.84
N ASN A 127 -8.00 9.86 -0.10
CA ASN A 127 -8.12 11.27 0.27
C ASN A 127 -8.24 11.52 1.78
N LYS A 128 -7.99 10.51 2.63
CA LYS A 128 -8.11 10.62 4.08
C LYS A 128 -6.76 10.39 4.76
N LYS A 129 -6.49 11.17 5.79
CA LYS A 129 -5.37 10.92 6.71
C LYS A 129 -5.62 9.63 7.49
N PRO A 130 -4.61 8.77 7.73
CA PRO A 130 -4.69 7.70 8.71
C PRO A 130 -4.53 8.29 10.11
N TRP A 131 -5.36 7.90 11.06
CA TRP A 131 -5.35 8.39 12.44
C TRP A 131 -5.09 7.25 13.41
N CYS A 132 -4.41 7.54 14.53
CA CYS A 132 -4.32 6.63 15.67
C CYS A 132 -5.56 6.77 16.56
N GLU A 133 -5.93 8.00 16.91
CA GLU A 133 -7.02 8.30 17.85
C GLU A 133 -8.32 8.75 17.16
N GLY A 134 -8.30 8.83 15.84
CA GLY A 134 -9.44 9.26 15.03
C GLY A 134 -9.35 10.71 14.57
N PRO A 135 -10.10 11.06 13.52
CA PRO A 135 -10.17 12.41 12.97
C PRO A 135 -10.96 13.35 13.90
N TYR A 136 -10.69 14.65 13.79
CA TYR A 136 -11.43 15.71 14.49
C TYR A 136 -11.84 16.84 13.56
N GLY A 137 -12.74 17.74 14.03
CA GLY A 137 -13.16 18.94 13.32
C GLY A 137 -13.56 18.66 11.87
N ARG A 138 -13.02 19.44 10.93
CA ARG A 138 -13.33 19.32 9.49
C ARG A 138 -13.02 17.97 8.87
N GLU A 139 -12.07 17.22 9.42
CA GLU A 139 -11.76 15.85 8.94
C GLU A 139 -12.92 14.90 9.25
N THR A 140 -13.46 14.96 10.48
CA THR A 140 -14.67 14.20 10.87
C THR A 140 -15.89 14.66 10.12
N GLN A 141 -16.07 15.98 10.00
CA GLN A 141 -17.18 16.61 9.29
C GLN A 141 -17.21 16.16 7.82
N ALA A 142 -16.06 16.24 7.12
CA ALA A 142 -15.95 15.80 5.74
C ALA A 142 -16.16 14.29 5.56
N SER A 143 -15.70 13.47 6.51
CA SER A 143 -15.90 12.01 6.46
C SER A 143 -17.36 11.61 6.61
N LYS A 144 -18.15 12.40 7.33
CA LYS A 144 -19.61 12.22 7.46
C LYS A 144 -20.37 12.74 6.23
N ALA A 145 -19.97 13.91 5.73
CA ALA A 145 -20.66 14.61 4.63
C ALA A 145 -20.40 13.99 3.25
N PHE A 146 -19.17 13.53 2.99
CA PHE A 146 -18.76 13.04 1.67
C PHE A 146 -18.38 11.56 1.71
N LYS A 147 -18.97 10.76 0.84
CA LYS A 147 -18.72 9.32 0.74
C LYS A 147 -17.72 9.01 -0.39
N PRO A 148 -16.88 7.98 -0.22
CA PRO A 148 -16.70 7.17 0.99
C PRO A 148 -15.99 7.96 2.09
N GLY A 149 -16.43 7.77 3.34
CA GLY A 149 -15.90 8.48 4.52
C GLY A 149 -14.51 8.04 4.99
N ARG A 150 -13.89 7.07 4.33
CA ARG A 150 -12.59 6.47 4.68
C ARG A 150 -11.78 6.13 3.43
N ASN A 151 -10.48 5.90 3.59
CA ASN A 151 -9.66 5.32 2.52
C ASN A 151 -10.17 3.92 2.16
N LEU A 152 -10.16 3.60 0.86
CA LEU A 152 -10.50 2.30 0.32
C LEU A 152 -9.53 1.95 -0.79
N LEU A 153 -8.99 0.75 -0.78
CA LEU A 153 -8.15 0.20 -1.86
C LEU A 153 -8.63 -1.19 -2.25
N THR A 154 -8.23 -1.59 -3.44
CA THR A 154 -8.32 -2.96 -3.92
C THR A 154 -6.93 -3.57 -4.01
N THR A 155 -6.80 -4.88 -3.88
CA THR A 155 -5.49 -5.54 -4.06
C THR A 155 -5.03 -5.44 -5.50
N ASP A 156 -5.94 -5.39 -6.47
CA ASP A 156 -5.63 -5.18 -7.89
C ASP A 156 -5.01 -3.82 -8.17
N ALA A 157 -5.61 -2.74 -7.66
CA ALA A 157 -5.08 -1.38 -7.82
C ALA A 157 -3.73 -1.23 -7.11
N THR A 158 -3.60 -1.80 -5.92
CA THR A 158 -2.35 -1.76 -5.15
C THR A 158 -1.22 -2.54 -5.82
N ALA A 159 -1.52 -3.73 -6.36
CA ALA A 159 -0.55 -4.54 -7.09
C ALA A 159 -0.12 -3.86 -8.40
N ARG A 160 -1.05 -3.21 -9.11
CA ARG A 160 -0.75 -2.40 -10.28
C ARG A 160 0.23 -1.29 -9.91
N LEU A 161 -0.05 -0.49 -8.87
CA LEU A 161 0.80 0.62 -8.45
C LEU A 161 2.20 0.15 -8.06
N LEU A 162 2.29 -0.92 -7.25
CA LEU A 162 3.59 -1.46 -6.85
C LEU A 162 4.36 -2.02 -8.05
N THR A 163 3.68 -2.66 -9.01
CA THR A 163 4.30 -3.10 -10.27
C THR A 163 4.83 -1.91 -11.08
N GLU A 164 4.06 -0.82 -11.18
CA GLU A 164 4.49 0.40 -11.87
C GLU A 164 5.72 1.04 -11.19
N ILE A 165 5.81 1.02 -9.86
CA ILE A 165 7.00 1.47 -9.11
C ILE A 165 8.20 0.59 -9.46
N VAL A 166 8.08 -0.72 -9.30
CA VAL A 166 9.15 -1.70 -9.51
C VAL A 166 9.69 -1.68 -10.93
N THR A 167 8.81 -1.46 -11.93
CA THR A 167 9.19 -1.42 -13.35
C THR A 167 9.61 -0.03 -13.84
N GLY A 168 9.68 0.97 -12.95
CA GLY A 168 10.10 2.33 -13.31
C GLY A 168 9.04 3.17 -14.02
N LYS A 169 7.77 2.75 -14.01
CA LYS A 169 6.67 3.34 -14.80
C LYS A 169 5.71 4.23 -14.01
N ALA A 170 5.78 4.22 -12.67
CA ALA A 170 4.85 5.00 -11.84
C ALA A 170 5.02 6.52 -11.99
N VAL A 171 6.25 7.00 -12.16
CA VAL A 171 6.58 8.41 -12.41
C VAL A 171 7.70 8.49 -13.46
N THR A 172 8.96 8.57 -13.02
CA THR A 172 10.17 8.40 -13.85
C THR A 172 11.02 7.28 -13.25
N ALA A 173 11.94 6.68 -14.02
CA ALA A 173 12.81 5.63 -13.52
C ALA A 173 13.61 6.08 -12.27
N LYS A 174 14.09 7.33 -12.26
CA LYS A 174 14.78 7.93 -11.12
C LYS A 174 13.86 8.02 -9.90
N ARG A 175 12.64 8.54 -10.05
CA ARG A 175 11.67 8.66 -8.95
C ARG A 175 11.25 7.30 -8.41
N CYS A 176 11.09 6.32 -9.30
CA CYS A 176 10.78 4.95 -8.89
C CYS A 176 11.93 4.32 -8.10
N ALA A 177 13.19 4.54 -8.49
CA ALA A 177 14.35 4.08 -7.73
C ALA A 177 14.40 4.71 -6.32
N GLU A 178 14.13 6.03 -6.19
CA GLU A 178 14.04 6.71 -4.90
C GLU A 178 12.92 6.11 -4.00
N MET A 179 11.77 5.77 -4.56
CA MET A 179 10.69 5.08 -3.84
C MET A 179 11.10 3.67 -3.40
N MET A 180 11.77 2.91 -4.27
CA MET A 180 12.26 1.57 -3.95
C MET A 180 13.24 1.56 -2.78
N GLU A 181 14.10 2.57 -2.64
CA GLU A 181 14.99 2.69 -1.47
C GLU A 181 14.20 2.80 -0.15
N LEU A 182 13.08 3.55 -0.15
CA LEU A 182 12.23 3.68 1.03
C LEU A 182 11.43 2.40 1.36
N LEU A 183 11.10 1.61 0.34
CA LEU A 183 10.33 0.38 0.48
C LEU A 183 11.17 -0.83 0.86
N LYS A 184 12.50 -0.76 0.72
CA LYS A 184 13.43 -1.85 1.01
C LYS A 184 13.27 -2.34 2.45
N ARG A 185 13.23 -3.66 2.62
CA ARG A 185 13.18 -4.33 3.93
C ARG A 185 14.31 -5.35 4.02
N GLU A 186 14.79 -5.56 5.25
CA GLU A 186 15.77 -6.59 5.54
C GLU A 186 15.05 -7.76 6.26
N PRO A 187 14.68 -8.83 5.54
CA PRO A 187 13.92 -9.93 6.11
C PRO A 187 14.80 -10.93 6.88
N SER A 188 16.14 -10.76 6.88
CA SER A 188 17.04 -11.61 7.66
C SER A 188 17.06 -11.18 9.13
N GLY A 189 17.29 -12.13 10.03
CA GLY A 189 17.31 -11.86 11.47
C GLY A 189 15.94 -12.05 12.14
N LYS A 190 15.77 -11.39 13.28
CA LYS A 190 14.55 -11.43 14.11
C LYS A 190 14.23 -10.03 14.60
N SER A 191 12.97 -9.78 14.84
CA SER A 191 12.49 -8.58 15.52
C SER A 191 11.59 -8.99 16.68
N ASP A 192 11.72 -8.30 17.81
CA ASP A 192 10.80 -8.45 18.95
C ASP A 192 9.48 -7.71 18.70
N ASP A 193 9.46 -6.76 17.74
CA ASP A 193 8.25 -6.11 17.28
C ASP A 193 7.50 -7.03 16.31
N LEU A 194 6.37 -7.55 16.76
CA LEU A 194 5.50 -8.43 15.97
C LEU A 194 4.84 -7.74 14.78
N ASP A 195 4.87 -6.40 14.73
CA ASP A 195 4.32 -5.58 13.66
C ASP A 195 5.43 -4.93 12.81
N ASP A 196 6.70 -5.33 13.02
CA ASP A 196 7.81 -4.96 12.14
C ASP A 196 7.51 -5.33 10.68
N GLN A 197 7.70 -4.38 9.76
CA GLN A 197 7.31 -4.56 8.36
C GLN A 197 8.16 -5.62 7.63
N ALA A 198 9.39 -5.91 8.10
CA ALA A 198 10.24 -6.95 7.53
C ALA A 198 9.92 -8.35 8.07
N HIS A 199 9.50 -8.45 9.35
CA HIS A 199 9.42 -9.74 10.07
C HIS A 199 8.00 -10.15 10.47
N GLY A 200 7.01 -9.24 10.40
CA GLY A 200 5.65 -9.49 10.87
C GLY A 200 4.63 -9.85 9.78
N PHE A 201 4.98 -9.77 8.50
CA PHE A 201 4.04 -9.90 7.37
C PHE A 201 4.51 -10.95 6.35
N THR A 202 4.93 -10.54 5.16
CA THR A 202 5.41 -11.47 4.13
C THR A 202 6.79 -12.06 4.46
N GLY A 203 7.66 -11.30 5.13
CA GLY A 203 9.05 -11.67 5.40
C GLY A 203 9.26 -13.08 5.98
N PRO A 204 8.49 -13.53 7.00
CA PRO A 204 8.66 -14.88 7.58
C PRO A 204 8.47 -16.05 6.62
N ALA A 205 7.90 -15.81 5.44
CA ALA A 205 7.75 -16.81 4.39
C ALA A 205 8.97 -16.94 3.48
N LEU A 206 9.86 -15.95 3.49
CA LEU A 206 10.93 -15.84 2.51
C LEU A 206 12.09 -16.79 2.80
N PRO A 207 12.66 -17.43 1.78
CA PRO A 207 13.90 -18.20 1.94
C PRO A 207 15.11 -17.27 2.14
N THR A 208 16.17 -17.81 2.72
CA THR A 208 17.45 -17.09 2.87
C THR A 208 17.94 -16.57 1.52
N GLY A 209 18.40 -15.31 1.47
CA GLY A 209 18.85 -14.64 0.27
C GLY A 209 17.74 -14.01 -0.59
N ALA A 210 16.48 -14.13 -0.21
CA ALA A 210 15.41 -13.35 -0.84
C ALA A 210 15.52 -11.88 -0.50
N LYS A 211 15.06 -11.01 -1.42
CA LYS A 211 14.97 -9.57 -1.20
C LYS A 211 13.51 -9.16 -1.11
N LEU A 212 13.23 -8.17 -0.28
CA LEU A 212 11.89 -7.69 0.03
C LEU A 212 11.82 -6.17 -0.07
N TRP A 213 10.78 -5.69 -0.74
CA TRP A 213 10.32 -4.30 -0.70
C TRP A 213 8.83 -4.32 -0.36
N SER A 214 8.42 -3.63 0.69
CA SER A 214 7.03 -3.73 1.11
C SER A 214 6.51 -2.49 1.81
N LYS A 215 5.18 -2.40 1.84
CA LYS A 215 4.44 -1.52 2.74
C LYS A 215 3.32 -2.28 3.41
N ALA A 216 3.45 -2.47 4.70
CA ALA A 216 2.43 -3.09 5.52
C ALA A 216 1.38 -2.07 6.01
N GLY A 217 0.24 -2.59 6.42
CA GLY A 217 -0.81 -1.82 7.07
C GLY A 217 -1.60 -2.69 8.03
N TRP A 218 -1.86 -2.20 9.24
CA TRP A 218 -2.63 -2.95 10.23
C TRP A 218 -3.42 -2.04 11.19
N THR A 219 -4.42 -2.61 11.80
CA THR A 219 -5.20 -2.08 12.91
C THR A 219 -5.56 -3.24 13.84
N SER A 220 -6.43 -3.02 14.82
CA SER A 220 -7.02 -4.09 15.63
C SER A 220 -7.88 -5.08 14.82
N GLU A 221 -8.34 -4.70 13.63
CA GLU A 221 -9.27 -5.49 12.80
C GLU A 221 -8.61 -6.02 11.52
N THR A 222 -7.69 -5.26 10.94
CA THR A 222 -7.14 -5.55 9.61
C THR A 222 -5.64 -5.76 9.65
N ARG A 223 -5.14 -6.65 8.75
CA ARG A 223 -3.71 -6.89 8.55
C ARG A 223 -3.44 -7.06 7.05
N HIS A 224 -2.56 -6.25 6.50
CA HIS A 224 -2.32 -6.15 5.06
C HIS A 224 -0.84 -6.07 4.77
N ASP A 225 -0.45 -6.57 3.59
CA ASP A 225 0.89 -6.32 3.04
C ASP A 225 0.82 -6.13 1.53
N ALA A 226 1.63 -5.20 1.04
CA ALA A 226 1.89 -5.00 -0.38
C ALA A 226 3.40 -5.17 -0.58
N ALA A 227 3.81 -6.32 -1.13
CA ALA A 227 5.19 -6.76 -1.20
C ALA A 227 5.64 -7.02 -2.63
N TYR A 228 6.85 -6.57 -2.99
CA TYR A 228 7.63 -7.06 -4.12
C TYR A 228 8.76 -7.93 -3.61
N ILE A 229 8.93 -9.09 -4.22
CA ILE A 229 9.86 -10.12 -3.79
C ILE A 229 10.76 -10.54 -4.95
N GLU A 230 12.06 -10.66 -4.68
CA GLU A 230 13.02 -11.34 -5.55
C GLU A 230 13.56 -12.58 -4.82
N LEU A 231 13.36 -13.75 -5.40
CA LEU A 231 13.85 -15.01 -4.85
C LEU A 231 15.25 -15.36 -5.36
N PRO A 232 16.04 -16.15 -4.62
CA PRO A 232 17.39 -16.58 -5.06
C PRO A 232 17.41 -17.36 -6.38
N ASN A 233 16.30 -18.02 -6.73
CA ASN A 233 16.14 -18.72 -8.00
C ASN A 233 15.83 -17.81 -9.19
N GLY A 234 15.81 -16.48 -9.00
CA GLY A 234 15.54 -15.49 -10.04
C GLY A 234 14.06 -15.16 -10.22
N ALA A 235 13.13 -15.81 -9.51
CA ALA A 235 11.72 -15.46 -9.58
C ALA A 235 11.49 -14.08 -8.94
N LYS A 236 10.67 -13.26 -9.60
CA LYS A 236 10.30 -11.90 -9.19
C LYS A 236 8.80 -11.75 -9.28
N PHE A 237 8.18 -11.22 -8.23
CA PHE A 237 6.73 -11.04 -8.23
C PHE A 237 6.28 -10.00 -7.23
N VAL A 238 5.11 -9.42 -7.49
CA VAL A 238 4.36 -8.61 -6.54
C VAL A 238 3.26 -9.47 -5.92
N LEU A 239 3.13 -9.42 -4.61
CA LEU A 239 2.04 -10.03 -3.85
C LEU A 239 1.41 -8.97 -2.95
N VAL A 240 0.14 -8.68 -3.16
CA VAL A 240 -0.66 -7.84 -2.27
C VAL A 240 -1.70 -8.71 -1.57
N THR A 241 -1.74 -8.66 -0.26
CA THR A 241 -2.67 -9.44 0.57
C THR A 241 -3.37 -8.53 1.56
N PHE A 242 -4.70 -8.50 1.53
CA PHE A 242 -5.55 -7.81 2.49
C PHE A 242 -6.39 -8.81 3.28
N THR A 243 -6.39 -8.68 4.62
CA THR A 243 -7.23 -9.49 5.51
C THR A 243 -8.01 -8.61 6.47
N THR A 244 -9.26 -8.99 6.75
CA THR A 244 -10.16 -8.29 7.69
C THR A 244 -10.62 -9.25 8.79
N ASP A 245 -10.91 -8.72 9.97
CA ASP A 245 -11.40 -9.46 11.16
C ASP A 245 -10.42 -10.52 11.72
N HIS A 246 -9.20 -10.58 11.18
CA HIS A 246 -8.17 -11.56 11.56
C HIS A 246 -6.80 -10.90 11.82
N ALA A 247 -6.77 -9.64 12.31
CA ALA A 247 -5.53 -8.90 12.52
C ALA A 247 -4.52 -9.62 13.44
N ASN A 248 -5.01 -10.36 14.43
CA ASN A 248 -4.18 -11.10 15.38
C ASN A 248 -3.69 -12.46 14.86
N GLU A 249 -4.24 -12.95 13.74
CA GLU A 249 -3.79 -14.19 13.11
C GLU A 249 -2.60 -13.95 12.17
N ARG A 250 -1.46 -13.62 12.75
CA ARG A 250 -0.24 -13.20 12.05
C ARG A 250 0.31 -14.23 11.05
N GLY A 251 -0.13 -15.50 11.14
CA GLY A 251 0.28 -16.56 10.23
C GLY A 251 -0.42 -16.60 8.87
N ILE A 252 -1.50 -15.82 8.64
CA ILE A 252 -2.26 -15.87 7.38
C ILE A 252 -1.41 -15.38 6.20
N ILE A 253 -0.87 -14.17 6.28
CA ILE A 253 -0.04 -13.57 5.20
C ILE A 253 1.20 -14.43 4.90
N PRO A 254 2.03 -14.83 5.89
CA PRO A 254 3.16 -15.71 5.61
C PRO A 254 2.77 -17.06 5.01
N SER A 255 1.65 -17.65 5.45
CA SER A 255 1.19 -18.94 4.91
C SER A 255 0.75 -18.86 3.45
N LEU A 256 0.08 -17.76 3.06
CA LEU A 256 -0.27 -17.49 1.67
C LEU A 256 1.01 -17.28 0.83
N ALA A 257 1.91 -16.41 1.29
CA ALA A 257 3.17 -16.12 0.62
C ALA A 257 4.00 -17.39 0.40
N ARG A 258 4.14 -18.25 1.41
CA ARG A 258 4.84 -19.54 1.29
C ARG A 258 4.22 -20.45 0.22
N SER A 259 2.89 -20.54 0.16
CA SER A 259 2.22 -21.34 -0.85
C SER A 259 2.48 -20.86 -2.27
N ILE A 260 2.58 -19.54 -2.45
CA ILE A 260 2.90 -18.93 -3.75
C ILE A 260 4.37 -19.19 -4.09
N ILE A 261 5.29 -18.99 -3.13
CA ILE A 261 6.71 -19.25 -3.31
C ILE A 261 6.97 -20.71 -3.70
N ASP A 262 6.33 -21.65 -3.02
CA ASP A 262 6.43 -23.09 -3.34
C ASP A 262 5.94 -23.37 -4.79
N GLY A 263 4.85 -22.71 -5.21
CA GLY A 263 4.36 -22.79 -6.59
C GLY A 263 5.29 -22.16 -7.63
N MET A 264 6.07 -21.14 -7.26
CA MET A 264 7.05 -20.50 -8.13
C MET A 264 8.30 -21.36 -8.36
N HIS A 265 8.58 -22.31 -7.47
CA HIS A 265 9.68 -23.28 -7.60
C HIS A 265 9.36 -24.46 -8.54
N THR A 266 8.08 -24.71 -8.82
CA THR A 266 7.70 -25.82 -9.70
C THR A 266 7.94 -25.42 -11.16
N PRO A 267 8.72 -26.20 -11.95
CA PRO A 267 8.87 -25.96 -13.39
C PRO A 267 7.49 -25.92 -14.04
N LYS A 268 7.28 -24.97 -14.97
CA LYS A 268 6.06 -24.98 -15.80
C LYS A 268 5.93 -26.39 -16.39
N ARG A 269 4.84 -27.11 -16.07
CA ARG A 269 4.49 -28.30 -16.83
C ARG A 269 4.39 -27.86 -18.28
N SER A 270 5.31 -28.34 -19.12
CA SER A 270 5.16 -28.25 -20.57
C SER A 270 3.85 -28.96 -20.89
N THR A 271 2.84 -28.19 -21.27
CA THR A 271 1.63 -28.75 -21.89
C THR A 271 2.04 -29.36 -23.22
N PRO A 272 1.68 -30.61 -23.50
CA PRO A 272 2.01 -31.28 -24.76
C PRO A 272 1.38 -30.61 -25.97
#